data_359d3080771c317db35b23cc0d5a84cc
#
_entry.id   359d3080771c317db35b23cc0d5a84cc
#
_cell.length_a   1.000
_cell.length_b   1.000
_cell.length_c   1.000
_cell.angle_alpha   90.00
_cell.angle_beta   90.00
_cell.angle_gamma   90.00
#
_symmetry.space_group_name_H-M   'P 1'
#
loop_
_entity.id
_entity.type
_entity.pdbx_description
1 polymer ?
#
loop_
_entity_poly.entity_id
_entity_poly.type
_entity_poly.pdbx_seq_one_letter_code
_entity_poly.pdbx_strand_id
1 'polypeptide(L)'
;ISLRVYLKFMSVQINYKNSSVRNNLTNHVIFSDEKYSISNLKKHVSKTEYELVSELIKGKDLKKKIISFDITSKKKIILVSLKKNLTSSDAENLGAKFYDQFKNIKNAEYNINSDTISLNLNHLVGHFLHGLKLKSYIFDKYKTKKNRKNISINILGKNILSVKEQLKFKAIEEGTFYTRDLVSEPGNILHPDEYAK
;
A
#
# COMPACT_ATOMS: atom_id res chain seq x y z
N ILE A 1 -17.50 -15.50 16.53
CA ILE A 1 -17.60 -14.75 15.26
C ILE A 1 -16.56 -15.33 14.32
N SER A 2 -16.99 -15.95 13.21
CA SER A 2 -16.10 -16.68 12.30
C SER A 2 -15.07 -15.75 11.67
N LEU A 3 -13.78 -16.14 11.68
CA LEU A 3 -12.64 -15.47 11.01
C LEU A 3 -12.92 -15.11 9.53
N ARG A 4 -13.79 -15.87 8.86
CA ARG A 4 -14.23 -15.62 7.48
C ARG A 4 -15.02 -14.31 7.29
N VAL A 5 -15.68 -13.81 8.31
CA VAL A 5 -16.45 -12.56 8.26
C VAL A 5 -15.51 -11.35 8.25
N TYR A 6 -14.35 -11.44 8.94
CA TYR A 6 -13.35 -10.37 9.01
C TYR A 6 -12.72 -10.02 7.65
N LEU A 7 -12.40 -11.03 6.84
CA LEU A 7 -11.75 -10.83 5.53
C LEU A 7 -12.64 -10.09 4.52
N LYS A 8 -13.95 -10.11 4.70
CA LYS A 8 -14.91 -9.48 3.78
C LYS A 8 -15.00 -7.95 3.94
N PHE A 9 -14.37 -7.38 4.96
CA PHE A 9 -14.52 -5.98 5.35
C PHE A 9 -13.25 -5.12 5.21
N MET A 10 -12.17 -5.65 4.65
CA MET A 10 -10.93 -4.91 4.46
C MET A 10 -11.04 -3.95 3.27
N SER A 11 -10.74 -2.67 3.48
CA SER A 11 -10.70 -1.64 2.44
C SER A 11 -9.49 -1.77 1.51
N VAL A 12 -8.50 -2.60 1.86
CA VAL A 12 -7.28 -2.85 1.08
C VAL A 12 -7.14 -4.33 0.77
N GLN A 13 -7.05 -4.64 -0.51
CA GLN A 13 -6.81 -5.97 -1.06
C GLN A 13 -5.41 -6.05 -1.66
N ILE A 14 -4.59 -7.00 -1.20
CA ILE A 14 -3.23 -7.21 -1.73
C ILE A 14 -3.21 -8.52 -2.50
N ASN A 15 -2.79 -8.45 -3.77
CA ASN A 15 -2.67 -9.58 -4.67
C ASN A 15 -1.20 -9.74 -5.08
N TYR A 16 -0.64 -10.91 -4.89
CA TYR A 16 0.73 -11.23 -5.32
C TYR A 16 0.66 -11.95 -6.67
N LYS A 17 1.23 -11.34 -7.70
CA LYS A 17 1.22 -11.87 -9.08
C LYS A 17 2.64 -12.02 -9.60
N ASN A 18 3.01 -13.22 -9.99
CA ASN A 18 4.34 -13.52 -10.56
C ASN A 18 4.52 -13.01 -12.00
N SER A 19 3.53 -12.36 -12.58
CA SER A 19 3.58 -11.90 -13.96
C SER A 19 3.46 -10.38 -14.06
N SER A 20 4.24 -9.78 -14.94
CA SER A 20 4.12 -8.39 -15.36
C SER A 20 2.91 -8.24 -16.29
N VAL A 21 1.72 -8.23 -15.75
CA VAL A 21 0.54 -7.86 -16.57
C VAL A 21 0.66 -6.35 -16.82
N ARG A 22 1.10 -5.97 -17.99
CA ARG A 22 1.06 -4.60 -18.49
C ARG A 22 -0.40 -4.22 -18.78
N ASN A 23 -1.13 -3.88 -17.74
CA ASN A 23 -2.44 -3.26 -17.92
C ASN A 23 -2.22 -1.75 -18.05
N ASN A 24 -2.45 -1.19 -19.23
CA ASN A 24 -2.18 0.22 -19.55
C ASN A 24 -3.07 1.20 -18.78
N LEU A 25 -4.08 0.71 -18.06
CA LEU A 25 -5.05 1.55 -17.35
C LEU A 25 -4.86 1.59 -15.83
N THR A 26 -3.87 0.87 -15.29
CA THR A 26 -3.63 0.85 -13.83
C THR A 26 -2.57 1.86 -13.40
N ASN A 27 -2.69 2.34 -12.16
CA ASN A 27 -1.67 3.20 -11.56
C ASN A 27 -0.40 2.40 -11.28
N HIS A 28 0.76 2.92 -11.66
CA HIS A 28 2.05 2.28 -11.42
C HIS A 28 2.77 2.93 -10.25
N VAL A 29 3.19 2.11 -9.29
CA VAL A 29 4.00 2.53 -8.14
C VAL A 29 5.41 1.99 -8.34
N ILE A 30 6.38 2.87 -8.31
CA ILE A 30 7.78 2.59 -8.59
C ILE A 30 8.62 3.17 -7.45
N PHE A 31 9.50 2.36 -6.90
CA PHE A 31 10.43 2.80 -5.87
C PHE A 31 11.67 3.43 -6.51
N SER A 32 12.14 4.50 -5.90
CA SER A 32 13.29 5.27 -6.35
C SER A 32 14.18 5.63 -5.17
N ASP A 33 15.40 6.08 -5.43
CA ASP A 33 16.27 6.65 -4.42
C ASP A 33 15.81 8.03 -3.93
N GLU A 34 16.51 8.61 -2.96
CA GLU A 34 16.18 9.93 -2.40
C GLU A 34 16.30 11.08 -3.41
N LYS A 35 17.06 10.89 -4.48
CA LYS A 35 17.24 11.87 -5.56
C LYS A 35 16.23 11.71 -6.68
N TYR A 36 15.33 10.72 -6.56
CA TYR A 36 14.37 10.37 -7.60
C TYR A 36 15.03 10.07 -8.95
N SER A 37 16.11 9.28 -8.90
CA SER A 37 16.77 8.79 -10.11
C SER A 37 15.81 7.98 -10.95
N ILE A 38 15.45 8.50 -12.13
CA ILE A 38 14.44 7.89 -13.02
C ILE A 38 15.05 6.95 -14.06
N SER A 39 16.38 6.71 -14.03
CA SER A 39 17.04 5.83 -15.00
C SER A 39 16.43 4.42 -15.06
N ASN A 40 16.04 3.87 -13.91
CA ASN A 40 15.38 2.58 -13.83
C ASN A 40 13.91 2.60 -14.33
N LEU A 41 13.29 3.78 -14.38
CA LEU A 41 11.91 3.94 -14.83
C LEU A 41 11.73 3.46 -16.28
N LYS A 42 12.72 3.69 -17.14
CA LYS A 42 12.70 3.27 -18.57
C LYS A 42 12.32 1.81 -18.79
N LYS A 43 12.68 0.93 -17.84
CA LYS A 43 12.42 -0.51 -17.95
C LYS A 43 10.98 -0.89 -17.65
N HIS A 44 10.24 0.01 -16.98
CA HIS A 44 8.94 -0.29 -16.37
C HIS A 44 7.77 0.52 -16.96
N VAL A 45 8.06 1.54 -17.77
CA VAL A 45 7.07 2.41 -18.42
C VAL A 45 7.36 2.55 -19.91
N SER A 46 6.42 3.08 -20.68
CA SER A 46 6.62 3.38 -22.10
C SER A 46 7.59 4.57 -22.27
N LYS A 47 8.14 4.70 -23.49
CA LYS A 47 9.04 5.83 -23.83
C LYS A 47 8.35 7.17 -23.62
N THR A 48 7.12 7.32 -24.05
CA THR A 48 6.33 8.56 -23.91
C THR A 48 6.05 8.90 -22.44
N GLU A 49 5.71 7.90 -21.62
CA GLU A 49 5.51 8.08 -20.18
C GLU A 49 6.81 8.48 -19.46
N TYR A 50 7.92 7.88 -19.88
CA TYR A 50 9.23 8.24 -19.32
C TYR A 50 9.61 9.69 -19.64
N GLU A 51 9.44 10.13 -20.89
CA GLU A 51 9.71 11.50 -21.32
C GLU A 51 8.86 12.50 -20.54
N LEU A 52 7.56 12.22 -20.42
CA LEU A 52 6.62 13.06 -19.65
C LEU A 52 7.02 13.15 -18.17
N VAL A 53 7.32 12.04 -17.51
CA VAL A 53 7.75 12.04 -16.10
C VAL A 53 9.07 12.76 -15.93
N SER A 54 10.02 12.59 -16.89
CA SER A 54 11.33 13.27 -16.88
C SER A 54 11.22 14.78 -16.97
N GLU A 55 10.22 15.28 -17.65
CA GLU A 55 9.93 16.70 -17.74
C GLU A 55 9.23 17.22 -16.47
N LEU A 56 8.16 16.53 -16.06
CA LEU A 56 7.34 16.94 -14.92
C LEU A 56 8.08 16.90 -13.57
N ILE A 57 9.06 16.02 -13.42
CA ILE A 57 9.80 15.89 -12.16
C ILE A 57 10.65 17.13 -11.86
N LYS A 58 11.09 17.86 -12.87
CA LYS A 58 11.89 19.10 -12.72
C LYS A 58 11.17 20.18 -11.95
N GLY A 59 9.82 20.20 -12.04
CA GLY A 59 8.97 21.16 -11.33
C GLY A 59 8.42 20.66 -10.00
N LYS A 60 8.84 19.48 -9.53
CA LYS A 60 8.31 18.89 -8.28
C LYS A 60 9.20 19.15 -7.07
N ASP A 61 8.58 19.24 -5.92
CA ASP A 61 9.27 19.30 -4.64
C ASP A 61 9.81 17.89 -4.28
N LEU A 62 11.11 17.69 -4.51
CA LEU A 62 11.80 16.44 -4.26
C LEU A 62 12.00 16.12 -2.76
N LYS A 63 11.62 17.02 -1.85
CA LYS A 63 11.61 16.72 -0.41
C LYS A 63 10.45 15.80 -0.01
N LYS A 64 9.40 15.76 -0.82
CA LYS A 64 8.27 14.84 -0.61
C LYS A 64 8.73 13.40 -0.81
N LYS A 65 8.28 12.50 0.05
CA LYS A 65 8.63 11.07 -0.03
C LYS A 65 7.81 10.29 -1.07
N ILE A 66 6.68 10.84 -1.49
CA ILE A 66 5.79 10.25 -2.50
C ILE A 66 5.40 11.37 -3.47
N ILE A 67 5.69 11.16 -4.74
CA ILE A 67 5.36 12.09 -5.83
C ILE A 67 4.50 11.36 -6.86
N SER A 68 3.40 11.95 -7.27
CA SER A 68 2.52 11.39 -8.30
C SER A 68 2.46 12.28 -9.54
N PHE A 69 2.39 11.62 -10.70
CA PHE A 69 2.26 12.22 -12.02
C PHE A 69 0.99 11.69 -12.67
N ASP A 70 0.12 12.58 -13.08
CA ASP A 70 -1.07 12.23 -13.86
C ASP A 70 -0.65 12.05 -15.33
N ILE A 71 -0.68 10.81 -15.80
CA ILE A 71 -0.34 10.46 -17.19
C ILE A 71 -1.58 10.62 -18.06
N THR A 72 -2.71 10.14 -17.53
CA THR A 72 -4.05 10.33 -18.12
C THR A 72 -5.05 10.58 -17.00
N SER A 73 -6.29 10.87 -17.34
CA SER A 73 -7.38 10.99 -16.35
C SER A 73 -7.59 9.72 -15.48
N LYS A 74 -7.10 8.55 -15.95
CA LYS A 74 -7.29 7.25 -15.29
C LYS A 74 -5.98 6.59 -14.84
N LYS A 75 -4.82 7.11 -15.24
CA LYS A 75 -3.51 6.52 -14.98
C LYS A 75 -2.55 7.48 -14.31
N LYS A 76 -1.96 7.06 -13.23
CA LYS A 76 -0.89 7.77 -12.52
C LYS A 76 0.39 6.93 -12.49
N ILE A 77 1.52 7.61 -12.55
CA ILE A 77 2.81 7.06 -12.14
C ILE A 77 3.17 7.67 -10.79
N ILE A 78 3.46 6.83 -9.82
CA ILE A 78 3.74 7.23 -8.44
C ILE A 78 5.15 6.79 -8.10
N LEU A 79 6.00 7.74 -7.76
CA LEU A 79 7.36 7.47 -7.30
C LEU A 79 7.38 7.54 -5.77
N VAL A 80 7.94 6.49 -5.16
CA VAL A 80 8.14 6.39 -3.71
C VAL A 80 9.62 6.40 -3.42
N SER A 81 10.09 7.43 -2.72
CA SER A 81 11.49 7.61 -2.37
C SER A 81 11.91 6.72 -1.19
N LEU A 82 12.94 5.91 -1.39
CA LEU A 82 13.54 5.07 -0.37
C LEU A 82 14.89 5.63 0.06
N LYS A 83 15.10 5.80 1.36
CA LYS A 83 16.41 6.13 1.93
C LYS A 83 17.34 4.91 1.88
N LYS A 84 18.63 5.16 1.77
CA LYS A 84 19.65 4.09 1.75
C LYS A 84 19.59 3.20 3.02
N ASN A 85 19.35 3.79 4.18
CA ASN A 85 19.26 3.11 5.48
C ASN A 85 17.81 3.15 6.00
N LEU A 86 16.84 2.70 5.17
CA LEU A 86 15.43 2.66 5.54
C LEU A 86 15.20 1.55 6.57
N THR A 87 14.58 1.90 7.70
CA THR A 87 14.16 0.92 8.71
C THR A 87 12.78 0.32 8.36
N SER A 88 12.44 -0.80 9.00
CA SER A 88 11.10 -1.39 8.89
C SER A 88 10.00 -0.40 9.28
N SER A 89 10.20 0.36 10.35
CA SER A 89 9.26 1.39 10.80
C SER A 89 9.12 2.55 9.79
N ASP A 90 10.22 2.95 9.13
CA ASP A 90 10.16 3.95 8.05
C ASP A 90 9.34 3.44 6.87
N ALA A 91 9.51 2.16 6.50
CA ALA A 91 8.75 1.53 5.42
C ALA A 91 7.26 1.46 5.75
N GLU A 92 6.89 1.10 6.98
CA GLU A 92 5.51 1.11 7.47
C GLU A 92 4.91 2.52 7.41
N ASN A 93 5.65 3.52 7.86
CA ASN A 93 5.22 4.92 7.79
C ASN A 93 5.04 5.41 6.34
N LEU A 94 5.89 4.96 5.40
CA LEU A 94 5.71 5.25 3.97
C LEU A 94 4.43 4.60 3.43
N GLY A 95 4.15 3.36 3.80
CA GLY A 95 2.92 2.67 3.44
C GLY A 95 1.67 3.38 3.97
N ALA A 96 1.72 3.83 5.23
CA ALA A 96 0.64 4.60 5.84
C ALA A 96 0.42 5.94 5.11
N LYS A 97 1.49 6.67 4.76
CA LYS A 97 1.43 7.91 3.97
C LYS A 97 0.86 7.67 2.57
N PHE A 98 1.25 6.57 1.93
CA PHE A 98 0.70 6.17 0.64
C PHE A 98 -0.82 6.00 0.73
N TYR A 99 -1.30 5.27 1.73
CA TYR A 99 -2.72 5.10 1.95
C TYR A 99 -3.43 6.45 2.14
N ASP A 100 -2.94 7.33 3.01
CA ASP A 100 -3.55 8.63 3.26
C ASP A 100 -3.64 9.50 2.01
N GLN A 101 -2.62 9.46 1.15
CA GLN A 101 -2.59 10.25 -0.08
C GLN A 101 -3.58 9.74 -1.14
N PHE A 102 -3.80 8.42 -1.19
CA PHE A 102 -4.55 7.79 -2.28
C PHE A 102 -5.89 7.16 -1.87
N LYS A 103 -6.24 7.12 -0.58
CA LYS A 103 -7.49 6.52 -0.07
C LYS A 103 -8.77 7.13 -0.64
N ASN A 104 -8.71 8.36 -1.15
CA ASN A 104 -9.89 9.07 -1.67
C ASN A 104 -10.19 8.77 -3.13
N ILE A 105 -9.34 8.06 -3.83
CA ILE A 105 -9.57 7.63 -5.21
C ILE A 105 -10.51 6.42 -5.18
N LYS A 106 -11.67 6.53 -5.80
CA LYS A 106 -12.68 5.46 -5.84
C LYS A 106 -12.19 4.31 -6.72
N ASN A 107 -12.26 3.07 -6.20
CA ASN A 107 -11.87 1.84 -6.91
C ASN A 107 -10.48 1.92 -7.54
N ALA A 108 -9.51 2.46 -6.81
CA ALA A 108 -8.16 2.61 -7.30
C ALA A 108 -7.40 1.26 -7.28
N GLU A 109 -6.84 0.91 -8.42
CA GLU A 109 -5.95 -0.22 -8.58
C GLU A 109 -4.51 0.27 -8.76
N TYR A 110 -3.58 -0.30 -8.00
CA TYR A 110 -2.16 0.06 -8.01
C TYR A 110 -1.31 -1.16 -8.28
N ASN A 111 -0.44 -1.07 -9.27
CA ASN A 111 0.58 -2.05 -9.56
C ASN A 111 1.90 -1.59 -8.95
N ILE A 112 2.34 -2.26 -7.91
CA ILE A 112 3.64 -2.04 -7.25
C ILE A 112 4.65 -2.97 -7.90
N ASN A 113 5.69 -2.40 -8.52
CA ASN A 113 6.76 -3.20 -9.11
C ASN A 113 7.89 -3.40 -8.08
N SER A 114 7.98 -4.62 -7.54
CA SER A 114 8.99 -4.99 -6.54
C SER A 114 10.42 -5.03 -7.11
N ASP A 115 10.58 -5.20 -8.43
CA ASP A 115 11.92 -5.23 -9.07
C ASP A 115 12.57 -3.84 -9.12
N THR A 116 11.83 -2.78 -8.79
CA THR A 116 12.39 -1.42 -8.68
C THR A 116 13.08 -1.17 -7.33
N ILE A 117 12.91 -2.08 -6.38
CA ILE A 117 13.59 -2.03 -5.08
C ILE A 117 14.94 -2.70 -5.19
N SER A 118 15.97 -2.08 -4.63
CA SER A 118 17.29 -2.70 -4.52
C SER A 118 17.23 -3.97 -3.65
N LEU A 119 18.02 -4.99 -3.99
CA LEU A 119 17.99 -6.31 -3.34
C LEU A 119 18.10 -6.24 -1.80
N ASN A 120 18.90 -5.31 -1.28
CA ASN A 120 19.11 -5.13 0.16
C ASN A 120 17.85 -4.63 0.89
N LEU A 121 16.85 -4.10 0.16
CA LEU A 121 15.64 -3.51 0.72
C LEU A 121 14.37 -4.30 0.41
N ASN A 122 14.50 -5.48 -0.20
CA ASN A 122 13.34 -6.29 -0.62
C ASN A 122 12.41 -6.66 0.53
N HIS A 123 12.98 -6.92 1.73
CA HIS A 123 12.20 -7.22 2.93
C HIS A 123 11.27 -6.07 3.34
N LEU A 124 11.58 -4.84 2.91
CA LEU A 124 10.79 -3.65 3.26
C LEU A 124 9.47 -3.55 2.49
N VAL A 125 9.29 -4.31 1.40
CA VAL A 125 7.99 -4.37 0.69
C VAL A 125 6.88 -4.84 1.65
N GLY A 126 7.16 -5.87 2.44
CA GLY A 126 6.21 -6.39 3.43
C GLY A 126 5.83 -5.35 4.46
N HIS A 127 6.80 -4.63 5.00
CA HIS A 127 6.57 -3.55 5.97
C HIS A 127 5.80 -2.38 5.35
N PHE A 128 6.09 -2.00 4.10
CA PHE A 128 5.33 -0.97 3.39
C PHE A 128 3.85 -1.37 3.25
N LEU A 129 3.58 -2.60 2.82
CA LEU A 129 2.22 -3.12 2.67
C LEU A 129 1.51 -3.24 4.01
N HIS A 130 2.24 -3.67 5.04
CA HIS A 130 1.75 -3.76 6.42
C HIS A 130 1.30 -2.39 6.93
N GLY A 131 2.15 -1.37 6.84
CA GLY A 131 1.81 -0.01 7.25
C GLY A 131 0.62 0.57 6.50
N LEU A 132 0.52 0.30 5.19
CA LEU A 132 -0.62 0.67 4.36
C LEU A 132 -1.91 0.01 4.87
N LYS A 133 -1.87 -1.28 5.18
CA LYS A 133 -3.02 -2.01 5.74
C LYS A 133 -3.40 -1.52 7.12
N LEU A 134 -2.44 -1.36 8.04
CA LEU A 134 -2.71 -0.86 9.39
C LEU A 134 -3.38 0.51 9.39
N LYS A 135 -3.00 1.37 8.43
CA LYS A 135 -3.60 2.70 8.26
C LYS A 135 -5.00 2.65 7.67
N SER A 136 -5.32 1.60 6.93
CA SER A 136 -6.62 1.43 6.30
C SER A 136 -7.74 0.98 7.26
N TYR A 137 -7.41 0.69 8.50
CA TYR A 137 -8.37 0.28 9.51
C TYR A 137 -9.42 1.35 9.78
N ILE A 138 -10.69 0.94 9.79
CA ILE A 138 -11.85 1.79 10.11
C ILE A 138 -12.82 0.99 10.95
N PHE A 139 -13.12 1.47 12.15
CA PHE A 139 -14.21 0.94 12.95
C PHE A 139 -15.53 1.57 12.51
N ASP A 140 -16.36 0.80 11.79
CA ASP A 140 -17.65 1.26 11.25
C ASP A 140 -18.79 0.28 11.54
N LYS A 141 -18.60 -0.59 12.55
CA LYS A 141 -19.56 -1.64 12.93
C LYS A 141 -20.97 -1.10 13.15
N TYR A 142 -21.08 0.06 13.79
CA TYR A 142 -22.36 0.68 14.17
C TYR A 142 -22.81 1.79 13.22
N LYS A 143 -22.05 2.06 12.14
CA LYS A 143 -22.45 3.09 11.17
C LYS A 143 -23.49 2.55 10.19
N THR A 144 -24.59 3.28 10.02
CA THR A 144 -25.64 2.97 9.05
C THR A 144 -25.14 3.11 7.61
N LYS A 145 -24.32 4.12 7.33
CA LYS A 145 -23.67 4.33 6.01
C LYS A 145 -22.18 3.97 6.09
N LYS A 146 -21.81 2.88 5.45
CA LYS A 146 -20.41 2.45 5.35
C LYS A 146 -19.79 3.03 4.07
N ASN A 147 -19.00 4.07 4.20
CA ASN A 147 -18.32 4.72 3.07
C ASN A 147 -16.90 4.13 2.91
N ARG A 148 -16.81 2.83 2.60
CA ARG A 148 -15.54 2.15 2.38
C ARG A 148 -15.12 2.30 0.93
N LYS A 149 -13.89 2.76 0.72
CA LYS A 149 -13.26 2.81 -0.59
C LYS A 149 -12.31 1.63 -0.70
N ASN A 150 -12.53 0.79 -1.70
CA ASN A 150 -11.70 -0.38 -1.93
C ASN A 150 -10.46 0.02 -2.74
N ILE A 151 -9.29 -0.29 -2.22
CA ILE A 151 -8.00 -0.16 -2.90
C ILE A 151 -7.49 -1.57 -3.22
N SER A 152 -7.17 -1.83 -4.47
CA SER A 152 -6.52 -3.05 -4.90
C SER A 152 -5.05 -2.79 -5.17
N ILE A 153 -4.18 -3.56 -4.52
CA ILE A 153 -2.72 -3.51 -4.69
C ILE A 153 -2.27 -4.81 -5.32
N ASN A 154 -1.71 -4.74 -6.51
CA ASN A 154 -1.06 -5.88 -7.16
C ASN A 154 0.46 -5.73 -7.02
N ILE A 155 1.10 -6.72 -6.43
CA ILE A 155 2.56 -6.80 -6.35
C ILE A 155 3.05 -7.57 -7.56
N LEU A 156 3.84 -6.90 -8.39
CA LEU A 156 4.43 -7.44 -9.62
C LEU A 156 5.93 -7.57 -9.44
N GLY A 157 6.55 -8.50 -10.17
CA GLY A 157 8.00 -8.68 -10.20
C GLY A 157 8.44 -10.01 -9.61
N LYS A 158 9.76 -10.21 -9.55
CA LYS A 158 10.39 -11.45 -9.06
C LYS A 158 10.62 -11.41 -7.54
N ASN A 159 10.82 -10.20 -6.99
CA ASN A 159 11.12 -9.98 -5.58
C ASN A 159 9.83 -9.89 -4.76
N ILE A 160 9.06 -10.98 -4.75
CA ILE A 160 7.80 -11.09 -4.02
C ILE A 160 8.07 -11.71 -2.65
N LEU A 161 7.32 -11.27 -1.63
CA LEU A 161 7.36 -11.90 -0.31
C LEU A 161 7.07 -13.40 -0.41
N SER A 162 7.84 -14.19 0.33
CA SER A 162 7.57 -15.62 0.50
C SER A 162 6.18 -15.82 1.14
N VAL A 163 5.57 -16.96 0.87
CA VAL A 163 4.27 -17.32 1.47
C VAL A 163 4.31 -17.25 3.01
N LYS A 164 5.43 -17.64 3.61
CA LYS A 164 5.64 -17.56 5.07
C LYS A 164 5.59 -16.12 5.57
N GLU A 165 6.22 -15.18 4.88
CA GLU A 165 6.20 -13.76 5.24
C GLU A 165 4.81 -13.15 5.03
N GLN A 166 4.13 -13.49 3.93
CA GLN A 166 2.75 -13.07 3.70
C GLN A 166 1.82 -13.52 4.83
N LEU A 167 1.92 -14.77 5.27
CA LEU A 167 1.15 -15.31 6.39
C LEU A 167 1.50 -14.63 7.71
N LYS A 168 2.80 -14.34 7.95
CA LYS A 168 3.25 -13.61 9.14
C LYS A 168 2.60 -12.22 9.22
N PHE A 169 2.71 -11.42 8.15
CA PHE A 169 2.10 -10.08 8.14
C PHE A 169 0.58 -10.16 8.28
N LYS A 170 -0.05 -11.10 7.61
CA LYS A 170 -1.50 -11.32 7.72
C LYS A 170 -1.92 -11.61 9.17
N ALA A 171 -1.22 -12.49 9.88
CA ALA A 171 -1.53 -12.83 11.26
C ALA A 171 -1.37 -11.61 12.20
N ILE A 172 -0.31 -10.82 12.03
CA ILE A 172 -0.08 -9.59 12.80
C ILE A 172 -1.20 -8.57 12.54
N GLU A 173 -1.60 -8.40 11.28
CA GLU A 173 -2.68 -7.48 10.87
C GLU A 173 -4.02 -7.89 11.47
N GLU A 174 -4.36 -9.17 11.38
CA GLU A 174 -5.61 -9.72 11.94
C GLU A 174 -5.65 -9.54 13.47
N GLY A 175 -4.57 -9.85 14.17
CA GLY A 175 -4.48 -9.62 15.62
C GLY A 175 -4.60 -8.15 16.01
N THR A 176 -3.92 -7.26 15.27
CA THR A 176 -3.99 -5.81 15.51
C THR A 176 -5.41 -5.27 15.27
N PHE A 177 -6.06 -5.71 14.20
CA PHE A 177 -7.42 -5.25 13.89
C PHE A 177 -8.43 -5.79 14.91
N TYR A 178 -8.28 -7.04 15.32
CA TYR A 178 -9.10 -7.61 16.38
C TYR A 178 -8.97 -6.82 17.69
N THR A 179 -7.75 -6.49 18.10
CA THR A 179 -7.51 -5.68 19.30
C THR A 179 -8.11 -4.28 19.17
N ARG A 180 -7.96 -3.63 18.00
CA ARG A 180 -8.55 -2.32 17.74
C ARG A 180 -10.08 -2.36 17.75
N ASP A 181 -10.68 -3.43 17.26
CA ASP A 181 -12.13 -3.61 17.32
C ASP A 181 -12.61 -3.75 18.77
N LEU A 182 -11.92 -4.57 19.58
CA LEU A 182 -12.26 -4.72 21.00
C LEU A 182 -12.19 -3.38 21.75
N VAL A 183 -11.11 -2.63 21.57
CA VAL A 183 -10.93 -1.31 22.22
C VAL A 183 -11.95 -0.28 21.73
N SER A 184 -12.46 -0.44 20.52
CA SER A 184 -13.46 0.47 19.92
C SER A 184 -14.90 0.10 20.24
N GLU A 185 -15.15 -1.07 20.86
CA GLU A 185 -16.48 -1.45 21.29
C GLU A 185 -16.99 -0.54 22.42
N PRO A 186 -18.25 -0.11 22.37
CA PRO A 186 -18.82 0.69 23.45
C PRO A 186 -19.03 -0.15 24.72
N GLY A 187 -18.95 0.50 25.89
CA GLY A 187 -18.99 -0.17 27.20
C GLY A 187 -20.26 -0.98 27.49
N ASN A 188 -21.36 -0.69 26.81
CA ASN A 188 -22.61 -1.50 26.90
C ASN A 188 -22.55 -2.81 26.10
N ILE A 189 -21.55 -2.98 25.23
CA ILE A 189 -21.33 -4.19 24.44
C ILE A 189 -20.15 -4.99 24.99
N LEU A 190 -19.08 -4.32 25.40
CA LEU A 190 -17.89 -4.94 25.98
C LEU A 190 -17.70 -4.43 27.40
N HIS A 191 -18.48 -4.97 28.33
CA HIS A 191 -18.30 -4.77 29.76
C HIS A 191 -17.10 -5.60 30.27
N PRO A 192 -16.41 -5.22 31.38
CA PRO A 192 -15.32 -6.02 31.96
C PRO A 192 -15.63 -7.49 32.14
N ASP A 193 -16.86 -7.83 32.54
CA ASP A 193 -17.32 -9.22 32.75
C ASP A 193 -17.42 -10.01 31.41
N GLU A 194 -17.70 -9.33 30.30
CA GLU A 194 -17.74 -9.92 28.96
C GLU A 194 -16.33 -10.06 28.37
N TYR A 195 -15.41 -9.20 28.77
CA TYR A 195 -14.01 -9.27 28.35
C TYR A 195 -13.25 -10.41 29.01
N ALA A 196 -13.68 -10.83 30.21
CA ALA A 196 -13.06 -11.90 31.01
C ALA A 196 -13.52 -13.32 30.60
N LYS A 197 -14.55 -13.46 29.75
CA LYS A 197 -15.04 -14.72 29.21
C LYS A 197 -14.34 -15.09 27.92
#